data_453b816e22b9f82a7b52a8d87e21ec0a
#
_entry.id   453b816e22b9f82a7b52a8d87e21ec0a
#
_cell.length_a   1.000
_cell.length_b   1.000
_cell.length_c   1.000
_cell.angle_alpha   90.00
_cell.angle_beta   90.00
_cell.angle_gamma   90.00
#
_symmetry.space_group_name_H-M   'P 1'
#
loop_
_entity.id
_entity.type
_entity.pdbx_description
1 polymer ?
#
loop_
_entity_poly.entity_id
_entity_poly.type
_entity_poly.pdbx_seq_one_letter_code
_entity_poly.pdbx_strand_id
1 'polypeptide(L)'
;MSEKFQENVTVLKQQCIGKDIYDMTIQTKHIAGHAKAGQFVSLYSNDASKLLPRPISLCGIDAEAGTLRLVYRVTGEGTGTEEFSRLKAGDTIRVLGPLGNGFTVEPGKKAFLIGGGIGIPPMLELAKSIKAAGTCEFVSVMGYRDAQTFLLDEFKEQGDCYVATEDGSVGAKGNVLDAMKEYKLNADVIYACGPTPMLRALKAYAAEQGMTCYISMEERMACGIGACLALSLIHISEPTRLALIS
;
A
#
# COMPACT_ATOMS: atom_id res chain seq x y z
N MET A 1 -20.05 -6.35 -4.87
CA MET A 1 -19.26 -6.02 -3.66
C MET A 1 -18.44 -7.23 -3.32
N SER A 2 -17.12 -7.09 -3.07
CA SER A 2 -16.31 -8.20 -2.58
C SER A 2 -16.83 -8.66 -1.22
N GLU A 3 -16.86 -9.96 -1.00
CA GLU A 3 -17.19 -10.52 0.32
C GLU A 3 -16.17 -10.06 1.35
N LYS A 4 -16.63 -9.76 2.55
CA LYS A 4 -15.82 -9.28 3.68
C LYS A 4 -15.93 -10.26 4.82
N PHE A 5 -14.79 -10.62 5.40
CA PHE A 5 -14.70 -11.61 6.46
C PHE A 5 -14.08 -10.99 7.71
N GLN A 6 -14.56 -11.39 8.87
CA GLN A 6 -13.89 -11.10 10.14
C GLN A 6 -13.37 -12.42 10.70
N GLU A 7 -12.05 -12.50 10.90
CA GLU A 7 -11.35 -13.71 11.32
C GLU A 7 -10.42 -13.42 12.50
N ASN A 8 -10.25 -14.42 13.36
CA ASN A 8 -9.09 -14.49 14.24
C ASN A 8 -8.01 -15.27 13.49
N VAL A 9 -6.95 -14.58 13.13
CA VAL A 9 -5.87 -15.09 12.29
C VAL A 9 -4.62 -15.34 13.14
N THR A 10 -3.78 -16.30 12.70
CA THR A 10 -2.51 -16.59 13.36
C THR A 10 -1.39 -15.82 12.68
N VAL A 11 -0.53 -15.20 13.47
CA VAL A 11 0.74 -14.61 13.00
C VAL A 11 1.70 -15.76 12.70
N LEU A 12 2.14 -15.87 11.45
CA LEU A 12 3.13 -16.88 11.05
C LEU A 12 4.56 -16.40 11.24
N LYS A 13 4.79 -15.12 10.94
CA LYS A 13 6.10 -14.49 11.03
C LYS A 13 5.94 -13.00 11.28
N GLN A 14 6.86 -12.43 12.05
CA GLN A 14 7.02 -11.00 12.17
C GLN A 14 8.50 -10.66 12.34
N GLN A 15 8.92 -9.58 11.67
CA GLN A 15 10.28 -9.06 11.77
C GLN A 15 10.29 -7.54 11.62
N CYS A 16 11.25 -6.89 12.26
CA CYS A 16 11.57 -5.49 12.03
C CYS A 16 12.46 -5.39 10.78
N ILE A 17 12.04 -4.63 9.78
CA ILE A 17 12.75 -4.46 8.50
C ILE A 17 13.29 -3.04 8.29
N GLY A 18 13.07 -2.15 9.25
CA GLY A 18 13.56 -0.77 9.27
C GLY A 18 13.17 -0.08 10.55
N LYS A 19 13.59 1.16 10.75
CA LYS A 19 13.23 1.92 11.95
C LYS A 19 11.71 2.07 12.03
N ASP A 20 11.12 1.45 13.07
CA ASP A 20 9.68 1.42 13.32
C ASP A 20 8.85 0.75 12.20
N ILE A 21 9.47 -0.02 11.31
CA ILE A 21 8.80 -0.72 10.20
C ILE A 21 8.84 -2.22 10.44
N TYR A 22 7.68 -2.84 10.45
CA TYR A 22 7.49 -4.26 10.70
C TYR A 22 6.84 -4.95 9.52
N ASP A 23 7.29 -6.17 9.27
CA ASP A 23 6.81 -7.07 8.24
C ASP A 23 6.18 -8.28 8.93
N MET A 24 4.87 -8.43 8.80
CA MET A 24 4.05 -9.46 9.42
C MET A 24 3.39 -10.33 8.35
N THR A 25 3.49 -11.64 8.49
CA THR A 25 2.71 -12.59 7.69
C THR A 25 1.67 -13.27 8.59
N ILE A 26 0.42 -13.29 8.12
CA ILE A 26 -0.71 -13.88 8.83
C ILE A 26 -1.37 -14.98 8.01
N GLN A 27 -1.89 -16.01 8.69
CA GLN A 27 -2.69 -17.07 8.08
C GLN A 27 -4.17 -16.70 8.16
N THR A 28 -4.86 -16.69 7.03
CA THR A 28 -6.30 -16.44 6.93
C THR A 28 -7.03 -17.67 6.42
N LYS A 29 -8.34 -17.73 6.62
CA LYS A 29 -9.20 -18.82 6.09
C LYS A 29 -9.85 -18.41 4.77
N HIS A 30 -10.33 -17.18 4.67
CA HIS A 30 -11.12 -16.68 3.54
C HIS A 30 -10.55 -15.38 2.95
N ILE A 31 -9.96 -14.50 3.77
CA ILE A 31 -9.58 -13.16 3.35
C ILE A 31 -8.59 -13.20 2.17
N ALA A 32 -7.53 -14.03 2.25
CA ALA A 32 -6.51 -14.09 1.20
C ALA A 32 -7.08 -14.51 -0.17
N GLY A 33 -8.01 -15.49 -0.18
CA GLY A 33 -8.64 -15.97 -1.41
C GLY A 33 -9.56 -14.95 -2.11
N HIS A 34 -9.95 -13.87 -1.40
CA HIS A 34 -10.82 -12.81 -1.92
C HIS A 34 -10.12 -11.46 -2.05
N ALA A 35 -8.86 -11.37 -1.64
CA ALA A 35 -8.08 -10.15 -1.64
C ALA A 35 -7.50 -9.81 -3.02
N LYS A 36 -7.29 -8.52 -3.28
CA LYS A 36 -6.70 -7.99 -4.52
C LYS A 36 -5.67 -6.91 -4.19
N ALA A 37 -4.73 -6.69 -5.11
CA ALA A 37 -3.73 -5.63 -5.00
C ALA A 37 -4.39 -4.24 -4.81
N GLY A 38 -3.86 -3.46 -3.87
CA GLY A 38 -4.39 -2.15 -3.50
C GLY A 38 -5.48 -2.18 -2.43
N GLN A 39 -5.96 -3.36 -2.01
CA GLN A 39 -6.83 -3.49 -0.86
C GLN A 39 -6.04 -3.50 0.46
N PHE A 40 -6.76 -3.42 1.56
CA PHE A 40 -6.23 -3.41 2.91
C PHE A 40 -7.05 -4.30 3.84
N VAL A 41 -6.55 -4.51 5.04
CA VAL A 41 -7.27 -5.14 6.14
C VAL A 41 -7.27 -4.23 7.37
N SER A 42 -8.28 -4.35 8.22
CA SER A 42 -8.35 -3.69 9.52
C SER A 42 -7.92 -4.65 10.62
N LEU A 43 -6.83 -4.32 11.32
CA LEU A 43 -6.34 -5.06 12.48
C LEU A 43 -6.94 -4.49 13.76
N TYR A 44 -7.51 -5.34 14.60
CA TYR A 44 -8.07 -4.97 15.89
C TYR A 44 -7.07 -5.25 17.01
N SER A 45 -6.87 -4.25 17.88
CA SER A 45 -6.11 -4.42 19.11
C SER A 45 -6.79 -5.44 20.05
N ASN A 46 -5.99 -6.20 20.78
CA ASN A 46 -6.46 -7.03 21.88
C ASN A 46 -6.68 -6.21 23.17
N ASP A 47 -6.17 -4.96 23.20
CA ASP A 47 -6.38 -4.00 24.29
C ASP A 47 -7.72 -3.31 24.09
N ALA A 48 -8.68 -3.57 24.98
CA ALA A 48 -10.03 -3.02 24.95
C ALA A 48 -10.10 -1.48 25.03
N SER A 49 -9.04 -0.81 25.47
CA SER A 49 -8.95 0.65 25.46
C SER A 49 -8.73 1.24 24.07
N LYS A 50 -8.30 0.44 23.10
CA LYS A 50 -7.99 0.85 21.72
C LYS A 50 -9.15 0.46 20.79
N LEU A 51 -10.19 1.27 20.80
CA LEU A 51 -11.48 0.97 20.15
C LEU A 51 -11.41 0.89 18.62
N LEU A 52 -10.57 1.69 17.98
CA LEU A 52 -10.51 1.77 16.52
C LEU A 52 -9.49 0.78 15.95
N PRO A 53 -9.86 0.00 14.92
CA PRO A 53 -8.91 -0.85 14.22
C PRO A 53 -7.90 -0.02 13.43
N ARG A 54 -6.80 -0.67 13.04
CA ARG A 54 -5.75 -0.06 12.23
C ARG A 54 -5.84 -0.61 10.80
N PRO A 55 -6.12 0.25 9.79
CA PRO A 55 -6.08 -0.15 8.40
C PRO A 55 -4.62 -0.36 7.98
N ILE A 56 -4.33 -1.53 7.42
CA ILE A 56 -3.00 -1.89 6.90
C ILE A 56 -3.16 -2.42 5.50
N SER A 57 -2.48 -1.79 4.54
CA SER A 57 -2.47 -2.20 3.14
C SER A 57 -1.79 -3.55 2.95
N LEU A 58 -2.25 -4.30 1.97
CA LEU A 58 -1.69 -5.59 1.61
C LEU A 58 -0.38 -5.41 0.85
N CYS A 59 0.71 -6.01 1.37
CA CYS A 59 2.04 -6.05 0.75
C CYS A 59 2.27 -7.34 -0.03
N GLY A 60 1.53 -8.40 0.30
CA GLY A 60 1.57 -9.69 -0.37
C GLY A 60 0.29 -10.47 -0.13
N ILE A 61 -0.15 -11.17 -1.18
CA ILE A 61 -1.33 -12.02 -1.17
C ILE A 61 -0.92 -13.38 -1.73
N ASP A 62 -1.08 -14.43 -0.95
CA ASP A 62 -0.96 -15.80 -1.42
C ASP A 62 -2.29 -16.50 -1.16
N ALA A 63 -3.11 -16.58 -2.20
CA ALA A 63 -4.45 -17.16 -2.12
C ALA A 63 -4.40 -18.69 -1.95
N GLU A 64 -3.38 -19.38 -2.47
CA GLU A 64 -3.21 -20.83 -2.37
C GLU A 64 -2.77 -21.23 -0.96
N ALA A 65 -1.77 -20.55 -0.42
CA ALA A 65 -1.33 -20.75 0.95
C ALA A 65 -2.30 -20.14 1.97
N GLY A 66 -3.23 -19.29 1.56
CA GLY A 66 -4.16 -18.56 2.43
C GLY A 66 -3.47 -17.53 3.30
N THR A 67 -2.37 -16.91 2.85
CA THR A 67 -1.61 -15.98 3.64
C THR A 67 -1.67 -14.55 3.12
N LEU A 68 -1.56 -13.59 4.04
CA LEU A 68 -1.40 -12.17 3.75
C LEU A 68 -0.12 -11.65 4.40
N ARG A 69 0.60 -10.82 3.65
CA ARG A 69 1.77 -10.09 4.15
C ARG A 69 1.41 -8.63 4.34
N LEU A 70 1.70 -8.12 5.51
CA LEU A 70 1.38 -6.78 5.99
C LEU A 70 2.67 -6.08 6.40
N VAL A 71 2.95 -4.93 5.78
CA VAL A 71 4.09 -4.10 6.20
C VAL A 71 3.53 -2.79 6.72
N TYR A 72 3.87 -2.45 7.96
CA TYR A 72 3.32 -1.29 8.65
C TYR A 72 4.37 -0.56 9.48
N ARG A 73 4.06 0.71 9.79
CA ARG A 73 4.88 1.55 10.66
C ARG A 73 4.25 1.67 12.05
N VAL A 74 5.07 1.60 13.08
CA VAL A 74 4.69 1.99 14.44
C VAL A 74 4.57 3.50 14.50
N THR A 75 3.39 4.00 14.90
CA THR A 75 3.06 5.43 14.86
C THR A 75 3.28 6.16 16.19
N GLY A 76 3.78 5.47 17.19
CA GLY A 76 4.12 6.03 18.51
C GLY A 76 3.74 5.10 19.66
N GLU A 77 4.12 5.49 20.87
CA GLU A 77 3.82 4.77 22.11
C GLU A 77 2.31 4.73 22.38
N GLY A 78 1.84 3.64 22.97
CA GLY A 78 0.43 3.41 23.31
C GLY A 78 -0.48 3.15 22.11
N THR A 79 0.05 3.12 20.88
CA THR A 79 -0.76 2.87 19.67
C THR A 79 -1.04 1.39 19.42
N GLY A 80 -2.07 1.08 18.61
CA GLY A 80 -2.33 -0.30 18.19
C GLY A 80 -1.17 -0.88 17.37
N THR A 81 -0.50 -0.07 16.55
CA THR A 81 0.66 -0.53 15.76
C THR A 81 1.86 -0.86 16.63
N GLU A 82 2.04 -0.21 17.78
CA GLU A 82 3.05 -0.61 18.76
C GLU A 82 2.70 -1.96 19.41
N GLU A 83 1.44 -2.19 19.77
CA GLU A 83 0.99 -3.48 20.27
C GLU A 83 1.27 -4.58 19.24
N PHE A 84 0.90 -4.34 17.97
CA PHE A 84 1.14 -5.32 16.89
C PHE A 84 2.64 -5.63 16.72
N SER A 85 3.52 -4.67 16.91
CA SER A 85 4.97 -4.89 16.77
C SER A 85 5.57 -5.87 17.80
N ARG A 86 4.82 -6.18 18.86
CA ARG A 86 5.19 -7.14 19.90
C ARG A 86 4.70 -8.56 19.64
N LEU A 87 3.81 -8.74 18.65
CA LEU A 87 3.27 -10.05 18.26
C LEU A 87 4.39 -10.95 17.73
N LYS A 88 4.26 -12.24 17.98
CA LYS A 88 5.20 -13.28 17.57
C LYS A 88 4.47 -14.38 16.78
N ALA A 89 5.25 -15.21 16.12
CA ALA A 89 4.71 -16.42 15.49
C ALA A 89 3.94 -17.28 16.50
N GLY A 90 2.71 -17.65 16.13
CA GLY A 90 1.75 -18.36 16.97
C GLY A 90 0.74 -17.47 17.70
N ASP A 91 0.99 -16.16 17.82
CA ASP A 91 0.00 -15.24 18.39
C ASP A 91 -1.20 -15.08 17.45
N THR A 92 -2.33 -14.66 18.01
CA THR A 92 -3.56 -14.44 17.26
C THR A 92 -3.98 -12.97 17.29
N ILE A 93 -4.55 -12.52 16.18
CA ILE A 93 -5.08 -11.17 16.05
C ILE A 93 -6.39 -11.20 15.25
N ARG A 94 -7.34 -10.34 15.62
CA ARG A 94 -8.60 -10.20 14.91
C ARG A 94 -8.44 -9.27 13.71
N VAL A 95 -8.89 -9.73 12.54
CA VAL A 95 -8.76 -9.04 11.26
C VAL A 95 -10.10 -8.96 10.56
N LEU A 96 -10.40 -7.82 9.95
CA LEU A 96 -11.54 -7.62 9.05
C LEU A 96 -11.02 -7.29 7.65
N GLY A 97 -11.48 -8.00 6.64
CA GLY A 97 -11.10 -7.76 5.24
C GLY A 97 -11.66 -8.78 4.25
N PRO A 98 -11.26 -8.69 2.98
CA PRO A 98 -10.52 -7.56 2.39
C PRO A 98 -11.37 -6.30 2.30
N LEU A 99 -10.75 -5.13 2.43
CA LEU A 99 -11.40 -3.82 2.40
C LEU A 99 -10.85 -2.95 1.27
N GLY A 100 -11.62 -1.96 0.83
CA GLY A 100 -11.28 -1.12 -0.32
C GLY A 100 -11.56 -1.79 -1.66
N ASN A 101 -11.37 -1.03 -2.76
CA ASN A 101 -11.72 -1.49 -4.11
C ASN A 101 -10.57 -2.17 -4.86
N GLY A 102 -9.33 -1.95 -4.44
CA GLY A 102 -8.14 -2.38 -5.16
C GLY A 102 -7.84 -1.55 -6.41
N PHE A 103 -6.69 -1.78 -7.02
CA PHE A 103 -6.33 -1.13 -8.28
C PHE A 103 -6.96 -1.85 -9.47
N THR A 104 -7.53 -1.07 -10.40
CA THR A 104 -7.92 -1.58 -11.72
C THR A 104 -6.79 -1.27 -12.69
N VAL A 105 -6.06 -2.31 -13.11
CA VAL A 105 -4.95 -2.15 -14.05
C VAL A 105 -5.49 -1.97 -15.46
N GLU A 106 -5.00 -0.95 -16.19
CA GLU A 106 -5.34 -0.70 -17.59
C GLU A 106 -4.44 -1.57 -18.49
N PRO A 107 -5.01 -2.55 -19.23
CA PRO A 107 -4.21 -3.43 -20.07
C PRO A 107 -3.57 -2.68 -21.25
N GLY A 108 -2.36 -3.13 -21.65
CA GLY A 108 -1.68 -2.62 -22.83
C GLY A 108 -1.04 -1.24 -22.66
N LYS A 109 -1.13 -0.64 -21.49
CA LYS A 109 -0.48 0.63 -21.15
C LYS A 109 0.80 0.39 -20.36
N LYS A 110 1.77 1.28 -20.51
CA LYS A 110 2.93 1.33 -19.64
C LYS A 110 2.57 2.10 -18.35
N ALA A 111 2.81 1.50 -17.20
CA ALA A 111 2.42 2.04 -15.90
C ALA A 111 3.59 2.57 -15.09
N PHE A 112 3.42 3.71 -14.42
CA PHE A 112 4.20 4.06 -13.25
C PHE A 112 3.59 3.46 -12.00
N LEU A 113 4.38 2.72 -11.22
CA LEU A 113 4.05 2.28 -9.87
C LEU A 113 4.84 3.15 -8.88
N ILE A 114 4.17 4.08 -8.22
CA ILE A 114 4.83 5.09 -7.39
C ILE A 114 4.46 4.88 -5.93
N GLY A 115 5.47 4.58 -5.12
CA GLY A 115 5.32 4.41 -3.68
C GLY A 115 6.11 5.43 -2.88
N GLY A 116 5.54 5.94 -1.77
CA GLY A 116 6.25 6.83 -0.85
C GLY A 116 6.10 6.41 0.61
N GLY A 117 7.22 6.23 1.32
CA GLY A 117 7.20 5.83 2.71
C GLY A 117 6.39 4.56 2.96
N ILE A 118 5.40 4.59 3.85
CA ILE A 118 4.58 3.40 4.14
C ILE A 118 3.54 3.08 3.03
N GLY A 119 3.44 3.90 1.98
CA GLY A 119 2.69 3.57 0.77
C GLY A 119 3.45 2.66 -0.21
N ILE A 120 4.71 2.33 0.05
CA ILE A 120 5.53 1.41 -0.76
C ILE A 120 5.00 -0.04 -0.75
N PRO A 121 4.63 -0.63 0.40
CA PRO A 121 4.18 -2.01 0.48
C PRO A 121 3.04 -2.39 -0.49
N PRO A 122 1.93 -1.65 -0.61
CA PRO A 122 0.86 -1.99 -1.54
C PRO A 122 1.28 -1.92 -3.01
N MET A 123 2.28 -1.10 -3.36
CA MET A 123 2.83 -1.06 -4.71
C MET A 123 3.61 -2.31 -5.06
N LEU A 124 4.22 -2.99 -4.09
CA LEU A 124 4.91 -4.26 -4.32
C LEU A 124 3.92 -5.37 -4.71
N GLU A 125 2.79 -5.48 -4.01
CA GLU A 125 1.75 -6.43 -4.38
C GLU A 125 1.17 -6.11 -5.77
N LEU A 126 0.99 -4.84 -6.09
CA LEU A 126 0.55 -4.43 -7.44
C LEU A 126 1.56 -4.83 -8.51
N ALA A 127 2.87 -4.61 -8.28
CA ALA A 127 3.94 -5.02 -9.19
C ALA A 127 3.93 -6.53 -9.44
N LYS A 128 3.81 -7.34 -8.37
CA LYS A 128 3.70 -8.81 -8.45
C LYS A 128 2.47 -9.23 -9.27
N SER A 129 1.32 -8.62 -9.00
CA SER A 129 0.07 -8.92 -9.69
C SER A 129 0.13 -8.58 -11.18
N ILE A 130 0.69 -7.44 -11.56
CA ILE A 130 0.85 -7.03 -12.95
C ILE A 130 1.82 -7.97 -13.67
N LYS A 131 2.95 -8.29 -13.06
CA LYS A 131 3.96 -9.20 -13.61
C LYS A 131 3.37 -10.60 -13.85
N ALA A 132 2.64 -11.13 -12.88
CA ALA A 132 2.01 -12.44 -12.99
C ALA A 132 0.93 -12.49 -14.09
N ALA A 133 0.16 -11.41 -14.23
CA ALA A 133 -0.89 -11.31 -15.25
C ALA A 133 -0.32 -11.02 -16.66
N GLY A 134 0.87 -10.44 -16.79
CA GLY A 134 1.47 -10.04 -18.07
C GLY A 134 0.65 -9.02 -18.85
N THR A 135 -0.17 -8.22 -18.15
CA THR A 135 -1.19 -7.36 -18.78
C THR A 135 -0.66 -6.00 -19.22
N CYS A 136 0.38 -5.50 -18.58
CA CYS A 136 1.02 -4.23 -18.93
C CYS A 136 2.49 -4.19 -18.49
N GLU A 137 3.28 -3.34 -19.16
CA GLU A 137 4.62 -3.00 -18.71
C GLU A 137 4.55 -2.00 -17.56
N PHE A 138 5.52 -2.02 -16.66
CA PHE A 138 5.58 -1.04 -15.59
C PHE A 138 7.02 -0.65 -15.23
N VAL A 139 7.13 0.53 -14.63
CA VAL A 139 8.34 1.06 -14.01
C VAL A 139 8.00 1.49 -12.60
N SER A 140 8.76 1.01 -11.63
CA SER A 140 8.58 1.35 -10.23
C SER A 140 9.42 2.57 -9.85
N VAL A 141 8.85 3.52 -9.10
CA VAL A 141 9.57 4.69 -8.55
C VAL A 141 9.25 4.79 -7.06
N MET A 142 10.25 4.49 -6.22
CA MET A 142 10.08 4.43 -4.76
C MET A 142 10.75 5.61 -4.07
N GLY A 143 9.97 6.34 -3.27
CA GLY A 143 10.44 7.49 -2.50
C GLY A 143 10.65 7.15 -1.03
N TYR A 144 11.87 7.39 -0.54
CA TYR A 144 12.25 7.21 0.85
C TYR A 144 12.77 8.53 1.44
N ARG A 145 12.90 8.59 2.75
CA ARG A 145 13.51 9.74 3.42
C ARG A 145 15.03 9.69 3.38
N ASP A 146 15.59 8.49 3.56
CA ASP A 146 17.01 8.23 3.74
C ASP A 146 17.38 6.83 3.17
N ALA A 147 18.57 6.34 3.48
CA ALA A 147 19.09 5.05 3.03
C ALA A 147 18.30 3.82 3.52
N GLN A 148 17.26 3.96 4.34
CA GLN A 148 16.42 2.85 4.77
C GLN A 148 15.42 2.45 3.67
N THR A 149 15.90 1.82 2.63
CA THR A 149 15.16 1.42 1.44
C THR A 149 14.53 0.03 1.58
N PHE A 150 13.64 -0.14 2.56
CA PHE A 150 12.95 -1.41 2.78
C PHE A 150 12.17 -1.85 1.53
N LEU A 151 12.10 -3.16 1.27
CA LEU A 151 11.48 -3.81 0.11
C LEU A 151 12.11 -3.49 -1.26
N LEU A 152 13.19 -2.69 -1.33
CA LEU A 152 13.76 -2.27 -2.60
C LEU A 152 14.25 -3.45 -3.46
N ASP A 153 14.91 -4.43 -2.85
CA ASP A 153 15.44 -5.58 -3.58
C ASP A 153 14.29 -6.44 -4.15
N GLU A 154 13.19 -6.56 -3.42
CA GLU A 154 11.99 -7.24 -3.92
C GLU A 154 11.36 -6.52 -5.12
N PHE A 155 11.38 -5.18 -5.16
CA PHE A 155 10.95 -4.42 -6.35
C PHE A 155 11.85 -4.66 -7.55
N LYS A 156 13.19 -4.70 -7.36
CA LYS A 156 14.14 -4.99 -8.43
C LYS A 156 13.94 -6.38 -9.04
N GLU A 157 13.49 -7.35 -8.24
CA GLU A 157 13.10 -8.67 -8.74
C GLU A 157 11.84 -8.64 -9.63
N GLN A 158 10.97 -7.64 -9.45
CA GLN A 158 9.76 -7.53 -10.27
C GLN A 158 10.03 -6.85 -11.61
N GLY A 159 10.97 -5.91 -11.69
CA GLY A 159 11.28 -5.14 -12.89
C GLY A 159 12.11 -3.91 -12.59
N ASP A 160 12.12 -2.96 -13.52
CA ASP A 160 12.84 -1.71 -13.37
C ASP A 160 12.32 -0.91 -12.17
N CYS A 161 13.23 -0.61 -11.23
CA CYS A 161 12.92 0.13 -10.03
C CYS A 161 13.92 1.27 -9.80
N TYR A 162 13.42 2.48 -9.76
CA TYR A 162 14.17 3.71 -9.49
C TYR A 162 13.85 4.22 -8.10
N VAL A 163 14.82 4.88 -7.50
CA VAL A 163 14.73 5.36 -6.11
C VAL A 163 14.96 6.85 -6.04
N ALA A 164 14.19 7.53 -5.21
CA ALA A 164 14.47 8.87 -4.73
C ALA A 164 14.62 8.85 -3.21
N THR A 165 15.62 9.57 -2.69
CA THR A 165 15.75 9.83 -1.26
C THR A 165 15.83 11.32 -1.00
N GLU A 166 15.14 11.81 0.05
CA GLU A 166 15.12 13.24 0.37
C GLU A 166 16.54 13.79 0.63
N ASP A 167 17.39 12.99 1.29
CA ASP A 167 18.78 13.35 1.61
C ASP A 167 19.78 13.07 0.47
N GLY A 168 19.38 12.32 -0.56
CA GLY A 168 20.25 11.90 -1.66
C GLY A 168 21.20 10.75 -1.34
N SER A 169 20.92 9.98 -0.30
CA SER A 169 21.75 8.85 0.13
C SER A 169 21.69 7.65 -0.83
N VAL A 170 20.56 7.47 -1.53
CA VAL A 170 20.35 6.40 -2.53
C VAL A 170 19.52 6.94 -3.68
N GLY A 171 19.95 6.68 -4.92
CA GLY A 171 19.24 7.09 -6.14
C GLY A 171 19.23 8.61 -6.35
N ALA A 172 18.16 9.13 -6.94
CA ALA A 172 17.98 10.56 -7.16
C ALA A 172 17.78 11.30 -5.83
N LYS A 173 18.36 12.49 -5.71
CA LYS A 173 18.12 13.35 -4.55
C LYS A 173 16.81 14.10 -4.72
N GLY A 174 15.93 13.99 -3.73
CA GLY A 174 14.66 14.69 -3.70
C GLY A 174 13.46 13.75 -3.61
N ASN A 175 12.44 14.02 -4.38
CA ASN A 175 11.19 13.26 -4.39
C ASN A 175 11.04 12.39 -5.66
N VAL A 176 9.96 11.63 -5.75
CA VAL A 176 9.71 10.71 -6.87
C VAL A 176 9.64 11.42 -8.24
N LEU A 177 9.15 12.66 -8.30
CA LEU A 177 9.13 13.44 -9.55
C LEU A 177 10.53 13.86 -9.98
N ASP A 178 11.43 14.11 -9.03
CA ASP A 178 12.82 14.42 -9.32
C ASP A 178 13.51 13.20 -9.94
N ALA A 179 13.29 12.01 -9.38
CA ALA A 179 13.78 10.76 -9.98
C ALA A 179 13.19 10.53 -11.37
N MET A 180 11.88 10.72 -11.57
CA MET A 180 11.25 10.56 -12.89
C MET A 180 11.90 11.48 -13.95
N LYS A 181 12.23 12.72 -13.58
CA LYS A 181 12.89 13.69 -14.47
C LYS A 181 14.35 13.32 -14.73
N GLU A 182 15.11 13.00 -13.66
CA GLU A 182 16.54 12.66 -13.75
C GLU A 182 16.78 11.45 -14.65
N TYR A 183 15.99 10.39 -14.47
CA TYR A 183 16.07 9.16 -15.25
C TYR A 183 15.28 9.23 -16.57
N LYS A 184 14.63 10.35 -16.88
CA LYS A 184 13.83 10.57 -18.11
C LYS A 184 12.79 9.47 -18.33
N LEU A 185 12.10 9.10 -17.27
CA LEU A 185 11.11 8.03 -17.29
C LEU A 185 9.82 8.50 -17.98
N ASN A 186 9.11 7.55 -18.62
CA ASN A 186 7.82 7.79 -19.23
C ASN A 186 6.86 6.62 -18.97
N ALA A 187 5.57 6.92 -18.95
CA ALA A 187 4.49 5.94 -18.86
C ALA A 187 3.18 6.59 -19.35
N ASP A 188 2.12 5.79 -19.45
CA ASP A 188 0.79 6.21 -19.92
C ASP A 188 -0.20 6.41 -18.76
N VAL A 189 0.05 5.73 -17.62
CA VAL A 189 -0.83 5.74 -16.45
C VAL A 189 -0.01 5.70 -15.16
N ILE A 190 -0.52 6.34 -14.11
CA ILE A 190 0.11 6.37 -12.79
C ILE A 190 -0.76 5.60 -11.79
N TYR A 191 -0.15 4.68 -11.04
CA TYR A 191 -0.69 4.08 -9.82
C TYR A 191 0.18 4.52 -8.65
N ALA A 192 -0.40 5.17 -7.65
CA ALA A 192 0.37 5.75 -6.57
C ALA A 192 -0.23 5.52 -5.18
N CYS A 193 0.64 5.29 -4.20
CA CYS A 193 0.30 5.25 -2.78
C CYS A 193 1.39 5.94 -1.96
N GLY A 194 1.00 6.80 -1.01
CA GLY A 194 1.96 7.49 -0.15
C GLY A 194 1.43 8.77 0.47
N PRO A 195 2.33 9.64 0.96
CA PRO A 195 1.94 10.87 1.64
C PRO A 195 1.14 11.82 0.76
N THR A 196 0.17 12.51 1.35
CA THR A 196 -0.70 13.47 0.64
C THR A 196 0.06 14.51 -0.21
N PRO A 197 1.17 15.11 0.25
CA PRO A 197 1.94 16.05 -0.59
C PRO A 197 2.46 15.40 -1.88
N MET A 198 2.97 14.17 -1.81
CA MET A 198 3.42 13.40 -2.98
C MET A 198 2.26 13.14 -3.94
N LEU A 199 1.12 12.67 -3.44
CA LEU A 199 -0.06 12.37 -4.26
C LEU A 199 -0.62 13.62 -4.95
N ARG A 200 -0.60 14.78 -4.27
CA ARG A 200 -0.99 16.07 -4.88
C ARG A 200 -0.04 16.48 -6.01
N ALA A 201 1.27 16.31 -5.82
CA ALA A 201 2.26 16.64 -6.84
C ALA A 201 2.12 15.70 -8.06
N LEU A 202 1.89 14.41 -7.83
CA LEU A 202 1.63 13.44 -8.91
C LEU A 202 0.33 13.72 -9.66
N LYS A 203 -0.73 14.17 -8.97
CA LYS A 203 -1.97 14.63 -9.61
C LYS A 203 -1.72 15.79 -10.56
N ALA A 204 -0.97 16.82 -10.12
CA ALA A 204 -0.62 17.96 -10.95
C ALA A 204 0.21 17.54 -12.17
N TYR A 205 1.24 16.72 -11.96
CA TYR A 205 2.06 16.16 -13.02
C TYR A 205 1.23 15.36 -14.05
N ALA A 206 0.34 14.49 -13.59
CA ALA A 206 -0.52 13.71 -14.47
C ALA A 206 -1.45 14.60 -15.32
N ALA A 207 -2.00 15.67 -14.72
CA ALA A 207 -2.83 16.64 -15.44
C ALA A 207 -2.04 17.38 -16.54
N GLU A 208 -0.81 17.80 -16.23
CA GLU A 208 0.08 18.45 -17.21
C GLU A 208 0.46 17.52 -18.37
N GLN A 209 0.63 16.22 -18.09
CA GLN A 209 1.00 15.21 -19.09
C GLN A 209 -0.20 14.57 -19.79
N GLY A 210 -1.44 14.91 -19.41
CA GLY A 210 -2.65 14.27 -19.94
C GLY A 210 -2.81 12.79 -19.55
N MET A 211 -2.21 12.36 -18.44
CA MET A 211 -2.20 10.97 -17.96
C MET A 211 -3.34 10.69 -16.99
N THR A 212 -3.83 9.45 -16.97
CA THR A 212 -4.69 8.97 -15.90
C THR A 212 -3.84 8.69 -14.64
N CYS A 213 -4.35 9.08 -13.48
CA CYS A 213 -3.67 8.85 -12.21
C CYS A 213 -4.63 8.21 -11.20
N TYR A 214 -4.31 6.98 -10.79
CA TYR A 214 -4.99 6.24 -9.73
C TYR A 214 -4.22 6.40 -8.43
N ILE A 215 -4.85 6.94 -7.40
CA ILE A 215 -4.21 7.16 -6.10
C ILE A 215 -4.93 6.40 -5.00
N SER A 216 -4.16 5.76 -4.12
CA SER A 216 -4.64 5.20 -2.86
C SER A 216 -4.34 6.20 -1.76
N MET A 217 -5.39 6.70 -1.10
CA MET A 217 -5.29 7.66 0.00
C MET A 217 -5.48 6.97 1.33
N GLU A 218 -4.67 7.36 2.30
CA GLU A 218 -4.90 7.00 3.70
C GLU A 218 -5.93 7.97 4.29
N GLU A 219 -7.10 7.45 4.67
CA GLU A 219 -8.15 8.21 5.33
C GLU A 219 -8.45 7.66 6.72
N ARG A 220 -8.91 8.54 7.62
CA ARG A 220 -9.35 8.12 8.94
C ARG A 220 -10.65 7.35 8.83
N MET A 221 -10.61 6.07 9.17
CA MET A 221 -11.77 5.18 9.12
C MET A 221 -12.16 4.71 10.50
N ALA A 222 -13.49 4.61 10.75
CA ALA A 222 -14.00 3.97 11.95
C ALA A 222 -14.41 2.52 11.67
N CYS A 223 -15.35 2.26 10.77
CA CYS A 223 -15.87 0.91 10.52
C CYS A 223 -15.18 0.14 9.38
N GLY A 224 -14.57 0.82 8.41
CA GLY A 224 -13.93 0.22 7.24
C GLY A 224 -14.87 -0.47 6.22
N ILE A 225 -16.18 -0.54 6.52
CA ILE A 225 -17.18 -1.24 5.70
C ILE A 225 -18.17 -0.31 4.99
N GLY A 226 -17.97 1.02 5.11
CA GLY A 226 -18.88 2.00 4.50
C GLY A 226 -20.15 2.30 5.31
N ALA A 227 -20.31 1.75 6.50
CA ALA A 227 -21.50 1.99 7.35
C ALA A 227 -21.42 3.29 8.13
N CYS A 228 -20.24 3.87 8.34
CA CYS A 228 -20.08 5.17 8.97
C CYS A 228 -19.92 6.28 7.92
N LEU A 229 -20.37 7.51 8.25
CA LEU A 229 -20.32 8.66 7.36
C LEU A 229 -18.88 9.14 7.04
N ALA A 230 -17.86 8.64 7.73
CA ALA A 230 -16.46 9.04 7.50
C ALA A 230 -15.97 8.79 6.08
N LEU A 231 -16.48 7.74 5.40
CA LEU A 231 -16.15 7.43 3.98
C LEU A 231 -17.08 8.17 3.00
N SER A 232 -18.21 8.71 3.44
CA SER A 232 -19.18 9.42 2.59
C SER A 232 -18.63 10.76 2.07
N LEU A 233 -17.68 11.38 2.77
CA LEU A 233 -17.09 12.67 2.39
C LEU A 233 -16.11 12.55 1.20
N ILE A 234 -15.66 11.34 0.87
CA ILE A 234 -14.70 11.11 -0.24
C ILE A 234 -15.37 11.24 -1.61
N HIS A 235 -16.70 11.10 -1.67
CA HIS A 235 -17.48 11.13 -2.92
C HIS A 235 -17.88 12.55 -3.37
N ILE A 236 -17.56 13.61 -2.63
CA ILE A 236 -18.07 14.96 -2.87
C ILE A 236 -17.06 15.86 -3.61
N SER A 237 -15.82 15.46 -3.79
CA SER A 237 -14.83 16.30 -4.48
C SER A 237 -14.64 15.90 -5.94
N GLU A 238 -15.40 16.59 -6.80
CA GLU A 238 -15.19 16.93 -8.22
C GLU A 238 -14.75 15.87 -9.27
N PRO A 239 -15.33 15.97 -10.51
CA PRO A 239 -15.08 15.04 -11.61
C PRO A 239 -13.82 15.40 -12.38
N THR A 240 -12.67 15.25 -11.81
CA THR A 240 -11.44 15.03 -12.55
C THR A 240 -11.15 13.53 -12.48
N ARG A 241 -10.66 12.91 -13.56
CA ARG A 241 -10.39 11.47 -13.70
C ARG A 241 -9.46 10.89 -12.63
N LEU A 242 -9.85 11.04 -11.39
CA LEU A 242 -9.22 10.50 -10.19
C LEU A 242 -10.06 9.33 -9.71
N ALA A 243 -9.62 8.12 -9.95
CA ALA A 243 -10.17 6.96 -9.27
C ALA A 243 -9.53 6.88 -7.88
N LEU A 244 -10.28 7.26 -6.85
CA LEU A 244 -9.91 7.02 -5.46
C LEU A 244 -10.07 5.53 -5.16
N ILE A 245 -8.99 4.90 -4.73
CA ILE A 245 -8.93 3.50 -4.36
C ILE A 245 -8.77 3.43 -2.85
N SER A 246 -9.85 3.63 -2.14
CA SER A 246 -9.90 3.42 -0.69
C SER A 246 -11.12 2.57 -0.33
#